data_d4fd540d451b9e78536c79bd56e549dc
#
_entry.id   d4fd540d451b9e78536c79bd56e549dc
#
_cell.length_a   1.000
_cell.length_b   1.000
_cell.length_c   1.000
_cell.angle_alpha   90.00
_cell.angle_beta   90.00
_cell.angle_gamma   90.00
#
_symmetry.space_group_name_H-M   'P 1'
#
loop_
_entity.id
_entity.type
_entity.pdbx_description
1 polymer ?
#
loop_
_entity_poly.entity_id
_entity_poly.type
_entity_poly.pdbx_seq_one_letter_code
_entity_poly.pdbx_strand_id
1 'polypeptide(L)'
;ASGIKSPIYCDNRLTLTAPDVRNTIENSLAEIIRTDYPEAEVLMGTSTAGIAHAAITGHILGLPMGYVRSSAKDHGRGNQIEGKLEAGQKVVVVEDLISTGGSVIDVVEALREAGAEVLGIVSIFTYRMQKSIDRLADAKVKNISLTDFDTVVRVAAEKGIIKPGDIARLIAFRNNPSDISWINGGNN
;
A
#
# COMPACT_ATOMS: atom_id res chain seq x y z
N ALA A 1 15.83 4.77 -6.92
CA ALA A 1 16.40 4.29 -5.66
C ALA A 1 16.90 2.84 -5.78
N SER A 2 16.10 1.91 -6.32
CA SER A 2 16.49 0.49 -6.45
C SER A 2 17.41 0.18 -7.65
N GLY A 3 17.56 1.09 -8.60
CA GLY A 3 18.23 0.85 -9.89
C GLY A 3 17.44 -0.04 -10.87
N ILE A 4 16.28 -0.55 -10.47
CA ILE A 4 15.41 -1.37 -11.32
C ILE A 4 14.75 -0.47 -12.35
N LYS A 5 14.86 -0.83 -13.63
CA LYS A 5 14.13 -0.18 -14.72
C LYS A 5 12.66 -0.62 -14.64
N SER A 6 11.75 0.33 -14.53
CA SER A 6 10.30 0.05 -14.47
C SER A 6 9.58 0.63 -15.69
N PRO A 7 8.65 -0.11 -16.30
CA PRO A 7 7.84 0.37 -17.42
C PRO A 7 6.72 1.30 -16.96
N ILE A 8 6.42 1.36 -15.67
CA ILE A 8 5.40 2.23 -15.10
C ILE A 8 5.92 2.94 -13.86
N TYR A 9 5.33 4.09 -13.58
CA TYR A 9 5.47 4.82 -12.34
C TYR A 9 4.07 5.10 -11.80
N CYS A 10 3.74 4.52 -10.63
CA CYS A 10 2.47 4.76 -9.94
C CYS A 10 2.69 5.83 -8.86
N ASP A 11 1.94 6.92 -8.96
CA ASP A 11 1.95 8.01 -7.98
C ASP A 11 0.52 8.26 -7.45
N ASN A 12 0.15 7.53 -6.42
CA ASN A 12 -1.17 7.66 -5.80
C ASN A 12 -1.38 9.00 -5.09
N ARG A 13 -0.31 9.77 -4.82
CA ARG A 13 -0.42 11.11 -4.21
C ARG A 13 -1.19 12.07 -5.10
N LEU A 14 -1.17 11.87 -6.42
CA LEU A 14 -1.94 12.67 -7.37
C LEU A 14 -3.46 12.52 -7.16
N THR A 15 -3.92 11.41 -6.62
CA THR A 15 -5.34 11.18 -6.34
C THR A 15 -5.89 12.15 -5.28
N LEU A 16 -5.04 12.64 -4.38
CA LEU A 16 -5.42 13.60 -3.34
C LEU A 16 -5.87 14.94 -3.93
N THR A 17 -5.34 15.32 -5.10
CA THR A 17 -5.67 16.58 -5.78
C THR A 17 -6.88 16.47 -6.71
N ALA A 18 -7.46 15.26 -6.85
CA ALA A 18 -8.66 14.98 -7.64
C ALA A 18 -9.82 14.58 -6.70
N PRO A 19 -10.67 15.51 -6.25
CA PRO A 19 -11.63 15.26 -5.18
C PRO A 19 -12.55 14.07 -5.39
N ASP A 20 -13.06 13.87 -6.61
CA ASP A 20 -13.98 12.75 -6.91
C ASP A 20 -13.25 11.40 -6.83
N VAL A 21 -12.02 11.33 -7.35
CA VAL A 21 -11.18 10.13 -7.28
C VAL A 21 -10.80 9.84 -5.82
N ARG A 22 -10.33 10.86 -5.11
CA ARG A 22 -10.01 10.78 -3.69
C ARG A 22 -11.21 10.26 -2.89
N ASN A 23 -12.38 10.87 -3.04
CA ASN A 23 -13.58 10.46 -2.30
C ASN A 23 -13.95 8.99 -2.60
N THR A 24 -13.83 8.54 -3.84
CA THR A 24 -14.06 7.15 -4.22
C THR A 24 -13.07 6.22 -3.50
N ILE A 25 -11.79 6.54 -3.50
CA ILE A 25 -10.73 5.77 -2.83
C ILE A 25 -11.02 5.67 -1.33
N GLU A 26 -11.23 6.82 -0.67
CA GLU A 26 -11.36 6.87 0.79
C GLU A 26 -12.63 6.17 1.29
N ASN A 27 -13.74 6.32 0.57
CA ASN A 27 -14.96 5.58 0.88
C ASN A 27 -14.79 4.07 0.67
N SER A 28 -14.05 3.65 -0.36
CA SER A 28 -13.77 2.24 -0.62
C SER A 28 -12.84 1.63 0.45
N LEU A 29 -11.81 2.37 0.89
CA LEU A 29 -10.97 1.95 2.02
C LEU A 29 -11.79 1.83 3.31
N ALA A 30 -12.66 2.81 3.58
CA ALA A 30 -13.54 2.78 4.73
C ALA A 30 -14.49 1.56 4.70
N GLU A 31 -15.02 1.21 3.54
CA GLU A 31 -15.88 0.04 3.38
C GLU A 31 -15.15 -1.27 3.66
N ILE A 32 -13.93 -1.44 3.13
CA ILE A 32 -13.09 -2.60 3.45
C ILE A 32 -12.86 -2.70 4.97
N ILE A 33 -12.53 -1.57 5.62
CA ILE A 33 -12.27 -1.59 7.07
C ILE A 33 -13.53 -1.98 7.85
N ARG A 34 -14.70 -1.44 7.50
CA ARG A 34 -15.97 -1.82 8.15
C ARG A 34 -16.28 -3.30 8.00
N THR A 35 -16.00 -3.86 6.83
CA THR A 35 -16.40 -5.23 6.48
C THR A 35 -15.40 -6.27 6.96
N ASP A 36 -14.11 -6.04 6.71
CA ASP A 36 -13.05 -7.02 6.97
C ASP A 36 -12.38 -6.83 8.35
N TYR A 37 -12.44 -5.61 8.91
CA TYR A 37 -11.82 -5.25 10.19
C TYR A 37 -12.78 -4.48 11.10
N PRO A 38 -13.98 -5.01 11.39
CA PRO A 38 -15.01 -4.30 12.18
C PRO A 38 -14.55 -3.98 13.60
N GLU A 39 -13.50 -4.62 14.09
CA GLU A 39 -12.92 -4.39 15.40
C GLU A 39 -11.81 -3.34 15.42
N ALA A 40 -11.55 -2.67 14.29
CA ALA A 40 -10.52 -1.64 14.21
C ALA A 40 -10.82 -0.49 15.18
N GLU A 41 -9.84 -0.14 16.00
CA GLU A 41 -9.95 0.92 17.00
C GLU A 41 -9.15 2.16 16.60
N VAL A 42 -8.11 2.00 15.76
CA VAL A 42 -7.25 3.09 15.30
C VAL A 42 -6.68 2.78 13.93
N LEU A 43 -6.52 3.80 13.09
CA LEU A 43 -5.84 3.69 11.80
C LEU A 43 -4.42 4.24 11.89
N MET A 44 -3.46 3.52 11.31
CA MET A 44 -2.07 3.97 11.24
C MET A 44 -1.61 4.09 9.78
N GLY A 45 -1.38 5.33 9.34
CA GLY A 45 -0.87 5.61 8.01
C GLY A 45 0.62 5.33 7.90
N THR A 46 1.07 4.82 6.75
CA THR A 46 2.49 4.74 6.43
C THR A 46 3.00 6.10 5.96
N SER A 47 4.13 6.55 6.44
CA SER A 47 4.72 7.79 5.93
C SER A 47 5.41 7.55 4.58
N THR A 48 5.18 8.41 3.62
CA THR A 48 4.47 9.70 3.69
C THR A 48 3.07 9.61 3.08
N ALA A 49 2.87 8.83 2.02
CA ALA A 49 1.67 8.88 1.21
C ALA A 49 0.43 8.29 1.91
N GLY A 50 0.59 7.28 2.76
CA GLY A 50 -0.51 6.69 3.54
C GLY A 50 -1.13 7.61 4.58
N ILE A 51 -0.42 8.67 5.02
CA ILE A 51 -0.90 9.56 6.08
C ILE A 51 -2.21 10.24 5.72
N ALA A 52 -2.28 10.87 4.56
CA ALA A 52 -3.48 11.59 4.13
C ALA A 52 -4.69 10.65 3.96
N HIS A 53 -4.45 9.48 3.38
CA HIS A 53 -5.47 8.45 3.21
C HIS A 53 -5.98 7.92 4.55
N ALA A 54 -5.10 7.65 5.51
CA ALA A 54 -5.48 7.26 6.87
C ALA A 54 -6.31 8.36 7.57
N ALA A 55 -5.93 9.63 7.40
CA ALA A 55 -6.65 10.75 8.02
C ALA A 55 -8.07 10.89 7.49
N ILE A 56 -8.25 10.85 6.17
CA ILE A 56 -9.57 11.00 5.55
C ILE A 56 -10.44 9.78 5.85
N THR A 57 -9.88 8.57 5.72
CA THR A 57 -10.59 7.32 6.02
C THR A 57 -10.99 7.25 7.51
N GLY A 58 -10.09 7.66 8.42
CA GLY A 58 -10.38 7.77 9.84
C GLY A 58 -11.51 8.74 10.13
N HIS A 59 -11.54 9.91 9.46
CA HIS A 59 -12.64 10.86 9.54
C HIS A 59 -13.98 10.24 9.10
N ILE A 60 -13.99 9.51 7.97
CA ILE A 60 -15.20 8.84 7.45
C ILE A 60 -15.72 7.77 8.43
N LEU A 61 -14.79 7.06 9.09
CA LEU A 61 -15.13 5.99 10.03
C LEU A 61 -15.42 6.49 11.45
N GLY A 62 -15.06 7.73 11.77
CA GLY A 62 -15.08 8.24 13.14
C GLY A 62 -14.01 7.59 14.04
N LEU A 63 -12.92 7.05 13.44
CA LEU A 63 -11.83 6.40 14.14
C LEU A 63 -10.65 7.37 14.35
N PRO A 64 -9.94 7.29 15.50
CA PRO A 64 -8.68 7.98 15.67
C PRO A 64 -7.64 7.48 14.67
N MET A 65 -6.68 8.35 14.34
CA MET A 65 -5.59 7.98 13.46
C MET A 65 -4.23 8.49 13.99
N GLY A 66 -3.20 7.80 13.58
CA GLY A 66 -1.81 8.20 13.69
C GLY A 66 -1.03 7.79 12.45
N TYR A 67 0.28 7.88 12.49
CA TYR A 67 1.14 7.37 11.41
C TYR A 67 2.50 6.91 11.92
N VAL A 68 3.14 6.07 11.13
CA VAL A 68 4.47 5.54 11.43
C VAL A 68 5.48 6.13 10.45
N ARG A 69 6.55 6.72 10.98
CA ARG A 69 7.64 7.32 10.19
C ARG A 69 8.56 6.25 9.64
N SER A 70 9.16 6.51 8.48
CA SER A 70 10.11 5.62 7.82
C SER A 70 11.45 5.47 8.55
N SER A 71 11.77 6.38 9.48
CA SER A 71 12.98 6.33 10.30
C SER A 71 12.73 6.87 11.70
N ALA A 72 13.40 6.29 12.70
CA ALA A 72 13.42 6.83 14.04
C ALA A 72 14.09 8.23 14.08
N LYS A 73 13.65 9.10 15.00
CA LYS A 73 14.43 10.31 15.36
C LYS A 73 15.72 9.85 16.06
N ASP A 74 16.81 10.59 15.88
CA ASP A 74 18.17 10.28 16.39
C ASP A 74 18.30 9.97 17.88
N HIS A 75 17.22 9.98 18.64
CA HIS A 75 17.19 9.77 20.09
C HIS A 75 16.25 8.64 20.53
N GLY A 76 16.47 7.42 20.03
CA GLY A 76 15.84 6.19 20.53
C GLY A 76 14.74 5.61 19.65
N ARG A 77 14.67 4.27 19.58
CA ARG A 77 13.72 3.49 18.76
C ARG A 77 12.23 3.71 19.12
N GLY A 78 11.92 4.41 20.22
CA GLY A 78 10.57 4.61 20.72
C GLY A 78 9.72 5.68 20.01
N ASN A 79 10.21 6.36 18.97
CA ASN A 79 9.57 7.56 18.43
C ASN A 79 9.31 7.51 16.90
N GLN A 80 8.99 6.33 16.35
CA GLN A 80 8.52 6.23 14.96
C GLN A 80 7.02 6.48 14.84
N ILE A 81 6.26 6.23 15.90
CA ILE A 81 4.79 6.37 15.91
C ILE A 81 4.44 7.79 16.30
N GLU A 82 3.67 8.46 15.48
CA GLU A 82 3.13 9.78 15.73
C GLU A 82 1.61 9.67 15.91
N GLY A 83 1.11 10.23 17.01
CA GLY A 83 -0.23 10.02 17.53
C GLY A 83 -0.19 9.16 18.80
N LYS A 84 -1.36 8.96 19.40
CA LYS A 84 -1.50 8.11 20.58
C LYS A 84 -1.78 6.67 20.16
N LEU A 85 -0.99 5.72 20.67
CA LEU A 85 -1.21 4.29 20.55
C LEU A 85 -1.09 3.65 21.93
N GLU A 86 -2.06 2.83 22.31
CA GLU A 86 -2.05 2.09 23.56
C GLU A 86 -1.79 0.61 23.30
N ALA A 87 -1.09 -0.05 24.22
CA ALA A 87 -0.86 -1.48 24.13
C ALA A 87 -2.22 -2.24 24.11
N GLY A 88 -2.33 -3.23 23.23
CA GLY A 88 -3.54 -4.00 23.01
C GLY A 88 -4.54 -3.35 22.04
N GLN A 89 -4.34 -2.11 21.60
CA GLN A 89 -5.24 -1.50 20.60
C GLN A 89 -5.18 -2.24 19.26
N LYS A 90 -6.35 -2.40 18.65
CA LYS A 90 -6.55 -3.05 17.35
C LYS A 90 -6.34 -2.05 16.22
N VAL A 91 -5.29 -2.27 15.44
CA VAL A 91 -4.80 -1.35 14.41
C VAL A 91 -5.05 -1.89 13.01
N VAL A 92 -5.54 -1.04 12.11
CA VAL A 92 -5.45 -1.25 10.66
C VAL A 92 -4.43 -0.27 10.08
N VAL A 93 -3.46 -0.81 9.32
CA VAL A 93 -2.46 -0.01 8.61
C VAL A 93 -3.03 0.44 7.27
N VAL A 94 -2.88 1.73 6.96
CA VAL A 94 -3.30 2.31 5.68
C VAL A 94 -2.06 2.68 4.87
N GLU A 95 -1.95 2.08 3.67
CA GLU A 95 -0.82 2.26 2.75
C GLU A 95 -1.33 2.77 1.40
N ASP A 96 -0.53 3.53 0.67
CA ASP A 96 -0.87 3.95 -0.70
C ASP A 96 -0.50 2.90 -1.74
N LEU A 97 0.67 2.28 -1.60
CA LEU A 97 1.23 1.39 -2.61
C LEU A 97 2.12 0.29 -2.01
N ILE A 98 1.84 -0.95 -2.38
CA ILE A 98 2.71 -2.08 -2.05
C ILE A 98 3.45 -2.57 -3.29
N SER A 99 4.78 -2.42 -3.31
CA SER A 99 5.66 -3.00 -4.32
C SER A 99 6.30 -4.31 -3.83
N THR A 100 7.40 -4.24 -3.10
CA THR A 100 8.08 -5.40 -2.50
C THR A 100 7.69 -5.68 -1.06
N GLY A 101 6.84 -4.82 -0.45
CA GLY A 101 6.28 -5.01 0.88
C GLY A 101 7.19 -4.65 2.06
N GLY A 102 8.47 -4.29 1.82
CA GLY A 102 9.41 -4.06 2.94
C GLY A 102 8.95 -2.96 3.88
N SER A 103 8.70 -1.76 3.35
CA SER A 103 8.35 -0.59 4.17
C SER A 103 7.07 -0.76 4.99
N VAL A 104 6.04 -1.40 4.43
CA VAL A 104 4.79 -1.61 5.17
C VAL A 104 4.96 -2.66 6.27
N ILE A 105 5.85 -3.64 6.07
CA ILE A 105 6.17 -4.63 7.10
C ILE A 105 6.96 -4.00 8.24
N ASP A 106 7.93 -3.13 7.93
CA ASP A 106 8.64 -2.36 8.97
C ASP A 106 7.65 -1.56 9.85
N VAL A 107 6.60 -1.02 9.26
CA VAL A 107 5.50 -0.35 9.99
C VAL A 107 4.72 -1.32 10.86
N VAL A 108 4.34 -2.49 10.34
CA VAL A 108 3.63 -3.53 11.10
C VAL A 108 4.45 -3.99 12.30
N GLU A 109 5.75 -4.20 12.11
CA GLU A 109 6.67 -4.62 13.17
C GLU A 109 6.81 -3.52 14.24
N ALA A 110 6.98 -2.26 13.85
CA ALA A 110 7.05 -1.14 14.79
C ALA A 110 5.77 -1.01 15.64
N LEU A 111 4.61 -1.21 15.05
CA LEU A 111 3.33 -1.19 15.76
C LEU A 111 3.20 -2.36 16.75
N ARG A 112 3.60 -3.57 16.34
CA ARG A 112 3.62 -4.76 17.19
C ARG A 112 4.61 -4.62 18.35
N GLU A 113 5.80 -4.07 18.09
CA GLU A 113 6.80 -3.77 19.14
C GLU A 113 6.27 -2.75 20.16
N ALA A 114 5.41 -1.82 19.73
CA ALA A 114 4.71 -0.90 20.62
C ALA A 114 3.52 -1.53 21.36
N GLY A 115 3.26 -2.82 21.14
CA GLY A 115 2.22 -3.58 21.82
C GLY A 115 0.85 -3.57 21.13
N ALA A 116 0.72 -3.03 19.93
CA ALA A 116 -0.54 -3.04 19.18
C ALA A 116 -0.88 -4.43 18.61
N GLU A 117 -2.16 -4.71 18.51
CA GLU A 117 -2.69 -5.82 17.72
C GLU A 117 -2.94 -5.36 16.28
N VAL A 118 -2.03 -5.67 15.34
CA VAL A 118 -2.21 -5.30 13.94
C VAL A 118 -3.13 -6.30 13.27
N LEU A 119 -4.37 -5.88 12.96
CA LEU A 119 -5.40 -6.69 12.32
C LEU A 119 -5.09 -6.97 10.84
N GLY A 120 -4.55 -5.98 10.14
CA GLY A 120 -4.21 -6.08 8.74
C GLY A 120 -3.78 -4.76 8.12
N ILE A 121 -3.60 -4.81 6.80
CA ILE A 121 -3.24 -3.68 5.97
C ILE A 121 -4.36 -3.47 4.95
N VAL A 122 -4.75 -2.22 4.72
CA VAL A 122 -5.53 -1.81 3.55
C VAL A 122 -4.66 -0.91 2.68
N SER A 123 -4.71 -1.10 1.36
CA SER A 123 -3.91 -0.29 0.44
C SER A 123 -4.70 0.10 -0.81
N ILE A 124 -4.29 1.20 -1.45
CA ILE A 124 -4.90 1.61 -2.71
C ILE A 124 -4.48 0.66 -3.83
N PHE A 125 -3.19 0.38 -3.92
CA PHE A 125 -2.60 -0.35 -5.03
C PHE A 125 -1.54 -1.36 -4.59
N THR A 126 -1.50 -2.50 -5.26
CA THR A 126 -0.40 -3.47 -5.12
C THR A 126 0.13 -3.91 -6.48
N TYR A 127 1.46 -4.02 -6.61
CA TYR A 127 2.08 -4.67 -7.76
C TYR A 127 1.89 -6.19 -7.78
N ARG A 128 1.51 -6.81 -6.66
CA ARG A 128 1.42 -8.27 -6.49
C ARG A 128 2.72 -8.99 -6.89
N MET A 129 3.86 -8.38 -6.60
CA MET A 129 5.16 -9.03 -6.77
C MET A 129 5.29 -10.21 -5.82
N GLN A 130 5.87 -11.32 -6.27
CA GLN A 130 6.04 -12.52 -5.44
C GLN A 130 6.72 -12.17 -4.11
N LYS A 131 7.75 -11.33 -4.16
CA LYS A 131 8.45 -10.87 -2.95
C LYS A 131 7.55 -10.18 -1.91
N SER A 132 6.53 -9.46 -2.34
CA SER A 132 5.56 -8.86 -1.39
C SER A 132 4.61 -9.90 -0.82
N ILE A 133 4.19 -10.86 -1.62
CA ILE A 133 3.32 -11.96 -1.19
C ILE A 133 4.02 -12.79 -0.11
N ASP A 134 5.27 -13.19 -0.37
CA ASP A 134 6.06 -13.98 0.56
C ASP A 134 6.29 -13.23 1.88
N ARG A 135 6.68 -11.95 1.82
CA ARG A 135 6.91 -11.12 3.00
C ARG A 135 5.66 -10.91 3.86
N LEU A 136 4.52 -10.67 3.24
CA LEU A 136 3.25 -10.51 3.97
C LEU A 136 2.84 -11.82 4.65
N ALA A 137 3.08 -12.96 3.98
CA ALA A 137 2.84 -14.28 4.55
C ALA A 137 3.78 -14.56 5.74
N ASP A 138 5.08 -14.29 5.59
CA ASP A 138 6.09 -14.46 6.65
C ASP A 138 5.77 -13.58 7.86
N ALA A 139 5.36 -12.33 7.62
CA ALA A 139 4.94 -11.40 8.66
C ALA A 139 3.55 -11.73 9.24
N LYS A 140 2.84 -12.73 8.71
CA LYS A 140 1.49 -13.12 9.13
C LYS A 140 0.54 -11.93 9.20
N VAL A 141 0.52 -11.12 8.16
CA VAL A 141 -0.38 -9.97 8.02
C VAL A 141 -1.07 -9.99 6.66
N LYS A 142 -2.39 -9.85 6.66
CA LYS A 142 -3.19 -9.78 5.43
C LYS A 142 -3.17 -8.36 4.90
N ASN A 143 -3.04 -8.22 3.57
CA ASN A 143 -3.30 -6.97 2.87
C ASN A 143 -4.51 -7.11 1.96
N ILE A 144 -5.39 -6.09 1.98
CA ILE A 144 -6.49 -5.94 1.03
C ILE A 144 -6.26 -4.64 0.27
N SER A 145 -6.10 -4.74 -1.05
CA SER A 145 -5.90 -3.59 -1.93
C SER A 145 -7.15 -3.30 -2.75
N LEU A 146 -7.43 -2.02 -3.01
CA LEU A 146 -8.55 -1.62 -3.88
C LEU A 146 -8.33 -2.07 -5.32
N THR A 147 -7.09 -2.03 -5.79
CA THR A 147 -6.71 -2.47 -7.14
C THR A 147 -5.29 -3.03 -7.17
N ASP A 148 -4.94 -3.64 -8.29
CA ASP A 148 -3.64 -4.23 -8.51
C ASP A 148 -3.08 -3.94 -9.91
N PHE A 149 -1.81 -4.29 -10.10
CA PHE A 149 -1.09 -4.09 -11.34
C PHE A 149 -1.79 -4.72 -12.55
N ASP A 150 -2.28 -5.95 -12.41
CA ASP A 150 -2.90 -6.70 -13.52
C ASP A 150 -4.21 -6.02 -13.97
N THR A 151 -5.00 -5.55 -13.01
CA THR A 151 -6.22 -4.80 -13.26
C THR A 151 -5.94 -3.47 -13.98
N VAL A 152 -4.93 -2.72 -13.50
CA VAL A 152 -4.54 -1.44 -14.13
C VAL A 152 -4.04 -1.66 -15.56
N VAL A 153 -3.21 -2.67 -15.81
CA VAL A 153 -2.71 -3.02 -17.13
C VAL A 153 -3.85 -3.39 -18.08
N ARG A 154 -4.79 -4.22 -17.64
CA ARG A 154 -5.95 -4.61 -18.43
C ARG A 154 -6.81 -3.40 -18.80
N VAL A 155 -7.17 -2.57 -17.83
CA VAL A 155 -7.98 -1.37 -18.06
C VAL A 155 -7.27 -0.36 -18.97
N ALA A 156 -5.95 -0.21 -18.83
CA ALA A 156 -5.16 0.66 -19.70
C ALA A 156 -5.19 0.19 -21.17
N ALA A 157 -5.15 -1.12 -21.40
CA ALA A 157 -5.28 -1.69 -22.74
C ALA A 157 -6.70 -1.52 -23.30
N GLU A 158 -7.74 -1.77 -22.50
CA GLU A 158 -9.15 -1.56 -22.89
C GLU A 158 -9.44 -0.10 -23.27
N LYS A 159 -8.77 0.84 -22.59
CA LYS A 159 -8.88 2.29 -22.87
C LYS A 159 -7.93 2.78 -23.99
N GLY A 160 -7.14 1.90 -24.58
CA GLY A 160 -6.19 2.27 -25.65
C GLY A 160 -5.00 3.11 -25.17
N ILE A 161 -4.73 3.16 -23.85
CA ILE A 161 -3.58 3.88 -23.29
C ILE A 161 -2.29 3.12 -23.56
N ILE A 162 -2.35 1.79 -23.57
CA ILE A 162 -1.28 0.88 -23.96
C ILE A 162 -1.78 -0.05 -25.07
N LYS A 163 -0.84 -0.61 -25.84
CA LYS A 163 -1.19 -1.61 -26.87
C LYS A 163 -1.47 -2.97 -26.21
N PRO A 164 -2.41 -3.78 -26.71
CA PRO A 164 -2.64 -5.13 -26.18
C PRO A 164 -1.39 -6.00 -26.15
N GLY A 165 -0.47 -5.85 -27.11
CA GLY A 165 0.82 -6.56 -27.15
C GLY A 165 1.78 -6.19 -26.03
N ASP A 166 1.60 -5.04 -25.33
CA ASP A 166 2.44 -4.63 -24.23
C ASP A 166 2.09 -5.36 -22.92
N ILE A 167 0.90 -5.96 -22.81
CA ILE A 167 0.42 -6.63 -21.60
C ILE A 167 1.42 -7.72 -21.17
N ALA A 168 1.84 -8.59 -22.09
CA ALA A 168 2.76 -9.69 -21.77
C ALA A 168 4.10 -9.17 -21.22
N ARG A 169 4.61 -8.06 -21.76
CA ARG A 169 5.86 -7.41 -21.31
C ARG A 169 5.71 -6.84 -19.89
N LEU A 170 4.59 -6.21 -19.61
CA LEU A 170 4.28 -5.64 -18.30
C LEU A 170 4.12 -6.74 -17.24
N ILE A 171 3.46 -7.85 -17.58
CA ILE A 171 3.34 -9.01 -16.69
C ILE A 171 4.71 -9.67 -16.46
N ALA A 172 5.56 -9.78 -17.49
CA ALA A 172 6.93 -10.28 -17.34
C ALA A 172 7.75 -9.43 -16.36
N PHE A 173 7.66 -8.10 -16.47
CA PHE A 173 8.26 -7.18 -15.49
C PHE A 173 7.76 -7.44 -14.07
N ARG A 174 6.44 -7.52 -13.86
CA ARG A 174 5.86 -7.75 -12.55
C ARG A 174 6.33 -9.06 -11.93
N ASN A 175 6.45 -10.12 -12.74
CA ASN A 175 6.90 -11.44 -12.29
C ASN A 175 8.38 -11.46 -11.90
N ASN A 176 9.24 -10.76 -12.64
CA ASN A 176 10.67 -10.65 -12.37
C ASN A 176 11.19 -9.24 -12.68
N PRO A 177 11.07 -8.28 -11.77
CA PRO A 177 11.51 -6.91 -11.99
C PRO A 177 13.01 -6.74 -12.23
N SER A 178 13.82 -7.75 -11.86
CA SER A 178 15.27 -7.74 -12.07
C SER A 178 15.68 -8.21 -13.47
N ASP A 179 14.81 -8.91 -14.18
CA ASP A 179 15.01 -9.32 -15.55
C ASP A 179 14.69 -8.16 -16.49
N ILE A 180 15.65 -7.78 -17.33
CA ILE A 180 15.50 -6.70 -18.31
C ILE A 180 15.01 -7.19 -19.69
N SER A 181 14.75 -8.47 -19.86
CA SER A 181 14.32 -9.06 -21.15
C SER A 181 12.99 -8.47 -21.64
N TRP A 182 12.12 -8.04 -20.73
CA TRP A 182 10.87 -7.36 -21.06
C TRP A 182 11.09 -6.06 -21.89
N ILE A 183 12.26 -5.42 -21.79
CA ILE A 183 12.58 -4.21 -22.56
C ILE A 183 12.72 -4.55 -24.05
N ASN A 184 13.31 -5.69 -24.36
CA ASN A 184 13.66 -6.10 -25.74
C ASN A 184 12.58 -6.99 -26.40
N GLY A 185 11.58 -7.45 -25.67
CA GLY A 185 10.56 -8.40 -26.14
C GLY A 185 9.48 -7.81 -27.05
N GLY A 186 9.72 -6.70 -27.72
CA GLY A 186 8.77 -6.02 -28.60
C GLY A 186 9.10 -5.99 -30.10
N ASN A 187 10.14 -6.71 -30.51
CA ASN A 187 10.53 -6.82 -31.93
C ASN A 187 10.49 -8.31 -32.35
N ASN A 188 9.30 -8.84 -32.53
CA ASN A 188 9.02 -9.96 -33.44
C ASN A 188 7.59 -9.80 -33.96
#